data_270ceb39eb44dfc4d4815f96a10a26f2
#
_entry.id   270ceb39eb44dfc4d4815f96a10a26f2
#
_cell.length_a   1.000
_cell.length_b   1.000
_cell.length_c   1.000
_cell.angle_alpha   90.00
_cell.angle_beta   90.00
_cell.angle_gamma   90.00
#
_symmetry.space_group_name_H-M   'P 1'
#
loop_
_entity.id
_entity.type
_entity.pdbx_description
1 polymer ?
#
loop_
_entity_poly.entity_id
_entity_poly.type
_entity_poly.pdbx_seq_one_letter_code
_entity_poly.pdbx_strand_id
1 'polypeptide(L)'
;MNNIPNTITCLNVLSGTIAILMASKGENPVCGSLTGIQWAWIFIGIAAVADFCDGLAARLLHAYSNLGKELDSLCDLVSFGVAPAIVLINTLQSCGETGWSLWVPVLIPVAAALRLAKFNIDTRQSTSFLGLPVPANAIFWIGYSALLRDGGNLCAGSWWGICAATALLCWLMVSEIPLFSLKLKSLNPKNSWRQLILIGAAILLVLTLGVSGLVWLILFYVAFSMAAKS
;
A
#
# COMPACT_ATOMS: atom_id res chain seq x y z
N MET A 1 9.29 -5.30 -28.27
CA MET A 1 9.29 -4.20 -27.28
C MET A 1 8.25 -4.38 -26.16
N ASN A 2 7.24 -5.23 -26.33
CA ASN A 2 6.17 -5.43 -25.32
C ASN A 2 6.62 -6.15 -24.04
N ASN A 3 7.84 -6.68 -23.98
CA ASN A 3 8.30 -7.43 -22.80
C ASN A 3 8.92 -6.56 -21.71
N ILE A 4 9.33 -5.33 -22.04
CA ILE A 4 9.98 -4.44 -21.05
C ILE A 4 9.05 -4.09 -19.88
N PRO A 5 7.81 -3.59 -20.09
CA PRO A 5 6.89 -3.36 -18.99
C PRO A 5 6.64 -4.61 -18.16
N ASN A 6 6.35 -5.75 -18.81
CA ASN A 6 6.10 -7.02 -18.11
C ASN A 6 7.30 -7.49 -17.28
N THR A 7 8.54 -7.23 -17.72
CA THR A 7 9.73 -7.53 -16.92
C THR A 7 9.81 -6.66 -15.66
N ILE A 8 9.45 -5.38 -15.77
CA ILE A 8 9.41 -4.46 -14.61
C ILE A 8 8.29 -4.89 -13.65
N THR A 9 7.12 -5.30 -14.17
CA THR A 9 6.04 -5.86 -13.36
C THR A 9 6.49 -7.14 -12.62
N CYS A 10 7.32 -7.99 -13.25
CA CYS A 10 7.92 -9.13 -12.56
C CYS A 10 8.90 -8.72 -11.44
N LEU A 11 9.58 -7.56 -11.55
CA LEU A 11 10.38 -7.03 -10.45
C LEU A 11 9.52 -6.55 -9.26
N ASN A 12 8.30 -6.05 -9.54
CA ASN A 12 7.33 -5.72 -8.48
C ASN A 12 7.03 -6.98 -7.64
N VAL A 13 6.59 -8.08 -8.24
CA VAL A 13 6.25 -9.30 -7.49
C VAL A 13 7.47 -9.95 -6.84
N LEU A 14 8.64 -9.90 -7.47
CA LEU A 14 9.89 -10.38 -6.88
C LEU A 14 10.19 -9.61 -5.58
N SER A 15 10.09 -8.28 -5.63
CA SER A 15 10.30 -7.42 -4.46
C SER A 15 9.26 -7.70 -3.37
N GLY A 16 7.98 -7.83 -3.72
CA GLY A 16 6.92 -8.20 -2.78
C GLY A 16 7.15 -9.56 -2.12
N THR A 17 7.63 -10.54 -2.89
CA THR A 17 7.97 -11.87 -2.36
C THR A 17 9.16 -11.80 -1.39
N ILE A 18 10.20 -11.02 -1.72
CA ILE A 18 11.31 -10.78 -0.80
C ILE A 18 10.81 -10.08 0.48
N ALA A 19 9.89 -9.12 0.36
CA ALA A 19 9.28 -8.46 1.52
C ALA A 19 8.61 -9.47 2.45
N ILE A 20 7.88 -10.45 1.92
CA ILE A 20 7.25 -11.52 2.71
C ILE A 20 8.31 -12.36 3.44
N LEU A 21 9.38 -12.75 2.73
CA LEU A 21 10.49 -13.50 3.33
C LEU A 21 11.23 -12.71 4.41
N MET A 22 11.41 -11.41 4.21
CA MET A 22 12.02 -10.54 5.21
C MET A 22 11.09 -10.37 6.43
N ALA A 23 9.79 -10.15 6.21
CA ALA A 23 8.82 -10.04 7.30
C ALA A 23 8.81 -11.27 8.20
N SER A 24 8.96 -12.48 7.65
CA SER A 24 9.02 -13.72 8.43
C SER A 24 10.22 -13.84 9.37
N LYS A 25 11.24 -12.98 9.21
CA LYS A 25 12.37 -12.87 10.15
C LYS A 25 12.00 -12.05 11.40
N GLY A 26 10.86 -11.36 11.39
CA GLY A 26 10.39 -10.54 12.51
C GLY A 26 11.36 -9.43 12.88
N GLU A 27 11.59 -9.26 14.17
CA GLU A 27 12.52 -8.26 14.73
C GLU A 27 13.99 -8.71 14.73
N ASN A 28 14.31 -9.89 14.18
CA ASN A 28 15.70 -10.32 14.09
C ASN A 28 16.45 -9.44 13.07
N PRO A 29 17.67 -8.96 13.41
CA PRO A 29 18.52 -8.25 12.45
C PRO A 29 18.89 -9.20 11.29
N VAL A 30 18.73 -8.73 10.05
CA VAL A 30 19.04 -9.52 8.85
C VAL A 30 20.31 -9.03 8.17
N CYS A 31 20.41 -7.71 7.98
CA CYS A 31 21.60 -7.10 7.38
C CYS A 31 21.83 -5.72 8.01
N GLY A 32 23.01 -5.51 8.56
CA GLY A 32 23.33 -4.32 9.33
C GLY A 32 22.47 -4.21 10.60
N SER A 33 21.96 -3.02 10.90
CA SER A 33 21.10 -2.74 12.06
C SER A 33 19.60 -2.90 11.78
N LEU A 34 19.20 -3.22 10.54
CA LEU A 34 17.80 -3.31 10.15
C LEU A 34 17.23 -4.69 10.42
N THR A 35 16.03 -4.70 11.00
CA THR A 35 15.26 -5.91 11.27
C THR A 35 14.58 -6.43 10.00
N GLY A 36 14.11 -7.69 10.04
CA GLY A 36 13.37 -8.28 8.92
C GLY A 36 12.13 -7.47 8.55
N ILE A 37 11.38 -6.95 9.55
CA ILE A 37 10.21 -6.10 9.32
C ILE A 37 10.60 -4.80 8.60
N GLN A 38 11.71 -4.15 8.99
CA GLN A 38 12.18 -2.92 8.34
C GLN A 38 12.63 -3.18 6.90
N TRP A 39 13.29 -4.30 6.64
CA TRP A 39 13.62 -4.71 5.28
C TRP A 39 12.37 -4.98 4.46
N ALA A 40 11.33 -5.58 5.04
CA ALA A 40 10.06 -5.79 4.35
C ALA A 40 9.41 -4.46 3.92
N TRP A 41 9.44 -3.41 4.75
CA TRP A 41 8.96 -2.08 4.35
C TRP A 41 9.70 -1.52 3.15
N ILE A 42 11.04 -1.67 3.15
CA ILE A 42 11.90 -1.22 2.04
C ILE A 42 11.52 -1.95 0.75
N PHE A 43 11.35 -3.27 0.80
CA PHE A 43 11.01 -4.07 -0.37
C PHE A 43 9.59 -3.80 -0.88
N ILE A 44 8.61 -3.53 -0.01
CA ILE A 44 7.29 -3.06 -0.44
C ILE A 44 7.41 -1.68 -1.12
N GLY A 45 8.26 -0.79 -0.61
CA GLY A 45 8.58 0.49 -1.25
C GLY A 45 9.21 0.32 -2.64
N ILE A 46 10.16 -0.60 -2.79
CA ILE A 46 10.77 -0.93 -4.09
C ILE A 46 9.72 -1.49 -5.05
N ALA A 47 8.81 -2.36 -4.57
CA ALA A 47 7.69 -2.87 -5.36
C ALA A 47 6.79 -1.73 -5.87
N ALA A 48 6.50 -0.72 -5.04
CA ALA A 48 5.71 0.44 -5.44
C ALA A 48 6.40 1.31 -6.50
N VAL A 49 7.73 1.43 -6.43
CA VAL A 49 8.51 2.10 -7.47
C VAL A 49 8.49 1.29 -8.78
N ALA A 50 8.62 -0.03 -8.70
CA ALA A 50 8.56 -0.91 -9.87
C ALA A 50 7.18 -0.83 -10.55
N ASP A 51 6.07 -0.89 -9.81
CA ASP A 51 4.70 -0.70 -10.28
C ASP A 51 4.51 0.66 -10.99
N PHE A 52 5.03 1.72 -10.40
CA PHE A 52 4.98 3.03 -11.05
C PHE A 52 5.77 3.06 -12.37
N CYS A 53 6.96 2.42 -12.38
CA CYS A 53 7.84 2.39 -13.54
C CYS A 53 7.27 1.55 -14.69
N ASP A 54 6.62 0.41 -14.43
CA ASP A 54 6.03 -0.41 -15.49
C ASP A 54 4.83 0.29 -16.15
N GLY A 55 3.98 0.94 -15.36
CA GLY A 55 2.90 1.76 -15.88
C GLY A 55 3.40 2.98 -16.67
N LEU A 56 4.55 3.56 -16.30
CA LEU A 56 5.19 4.62 -17.08
C LEU A 56 5.80 4.07 -18.37
N ALA A 57 6.51 2.94 -18.30
CA ALA A 57 7.11 2.27 -19.46
C ALA A 57 6.04 1.83 -20.47
N ALA A 58 4.92 1.25 -20.01
CA ALA A 58 3.82 0.85 -20.89
C ALA A 58 3.23 2.05 -21.65
N ARG A 59 3.13 3.21 -21.00
CA ARG A 59 2.66 4.46 -21.64
C ARG A 59 3.66 5.02 -22.65
N LEU A 60 4.93 5.13 -22.28
CA LEU A 60 5.99 5.70 -23.13
C LEU A 60 6.27 4.84 -24.37
N LEU A 61 6.22 3.51 -24.21
CA LEU A 61 6.50 2.57 -25.28
C LEU A 61 5.25 2.18 -26.08
N HIS A 62 4.07 2.73 -25.74
CA HIS A 62 2.77 2.33 -26.32
C HIS A 62 2.56 0.81 -26.31
N ALA A 63 3.06 0.13 -25.24
CA ALA A 63 3.14 -1.33 -25.13
C ALA A 63 2.04 -1.89 -24.21
N TYR A 64 0.80 -1.46 -24.41
CA TYR A 64 -0.35 -2.00 -23.68
C TYR A 64 -0.70 -3.40 -24.15
N SER A 65 -0.92 -4.32 -23.19
CA SER A 65 -1.39 -5.67 -23.50
C SER A 65 -2.36 -6.16 -22.42
N ASN A 66 -3.29 -7.03 -22.80
CA ASN A 66 -4.20 -7.66 -21.85
C ASN A 66 -3.42 -8.51 -20.83
N LEU A 67 -2.41 -9.23 -21.28
CA LEU A 67 -1.53 -10.00 -20.39
C LEU A 67 -0.82 -9.10 -19.37
N GLY A 68 -0.30 -7.93 -19.79
CA GLY A 68 0.36 -6.98 -18.90
C GLY A 68 -0.58 -6.46 -17.81
N LYS A 69 -1.84 -6.15 -18.17
CA LYS A 69 -2.86 -5.70 -17.21
C LYS A 69 -3.19 -6.75 -16.15
N GLU A 70 -3.35 -8.02 -16.56
CA GLU A 70 -3.64 -9.11 -15.62
C GLU A 70 -2.42 -9.42 -14.75
N LEU A 71 -1.22 -9.42 -15.35
CA LEU A 71 0.04 -9.64 -14.64
C LEU A 71 0.26 -8.56 -13.56
N ASP A 72 0.04 -7.29 -13.89
CA ASP A 72 0.10 -6.15 -12.97
C ASP A 72 -0.81 -6.37 -11.75
N SER A 73 -2.08 -6.73 -11.98
CA SER A 73 -3.02 -7.01 -10.89
C SER A 73 -2.59 -8.18 -10.00
N LEU A 74 -2.02 -9.24 -10.56
CA LEU A 74 -1.53 -10.38 -9.80
C LEU A 74 -0.29 -10.01 -8.97
N CYS A 75 0.62 -9.23 -9.55
CA CYS A 75 1.81 -8.73 -8.85
C CYS A 75 1.45 -7.78 -7.71
N ASP A 76 0.50 -6.87 -7.96
CA ASP A 76 -0.03 -5.94 -6.96
C ASP A 76 -0.70 -6.65 -5.79
N LEU A 77 -1.44 -7.73 -6.07
CA LEU A 77 -2.04 -8.54 -5.01
C LEU A 77 -0.98 -9.09 -4.06
N VAL A 78 0.13 -9.58 -4.57
CA VAL A 78 1.22 -10.12 -3.75
C VAL A 78 1.93 -9.00 -2.98
N SER A 79 2.35 -7.96 -3.70
CA SER A 79 3.22 -6.91 -3.15
C SER A 79 2.50 -5.94 -2.22
N PHE A 80 1.21 -5.64 -2.48
CA PHE A 80 0.43 -4.64 -1.75
C PHE A 80 -0.80 -5.22 -1.02
N GLY A 81 -1.11 -6.49 -1.26
CA GLY A 81 -2.14 -7.23 -0.50
C GLY A 81 -1.51 -8.17 0.51
N VAL A 82 -0.76 -9.18 0.04
CA VAL A 82 -0.21 -10.25 0.88
C VAL A 82 0.96 -9.75 1.72
N ALA A 83 1.94 -9.07 1.14
CA ALA A 83 3.14 -8.64 1.87
C ALA A 83 2.82 -7.75 3.08
N PRO A 84 2.00 -6.67 3.00
CA PRO A 84 1.67 -5.88 4.17
C PRO A 84 0.84 -6.63 5.22
N ALA A 85 0.01 -7.60 4.82
CA ALA A 85 -0.70 -8.45 5.77
C ALA A 85 0.29 -9.31 6.59
N ILE A 86 1.28 -9.92 5.94
CA ILE A 86 2.33 -10.70 6.61
C ILE A 86 3.22 -9.82 7.49
N VAL A 87 3.57 -8.61 7.04
CA VAL A 87 4.28 -7.63 7.87
C VAL A 87 3.49 -7.34 9.15
N LEU A 88 2.18 -7.07 9.03
CA LEU A 88 1.34 -6.78 10.19
C LEU A 88 1.25 -7.98 11.14
N ILE A 89 1.03 -9.20 10.64
CA ILE A 89 0.99 -10.42 11.45
C ILE A 89 2.29 -10.59 12.24
N ASN A 90 3.45 -10.48 11.59
CA ASN A 90 4.74 -10.65 12.26
C ASN A 90 5.02 -9.50 13.25
N THR A 91 4.57 -8.27 12.96
CA THR A 91 4.66 -7.17 13.91
C THR A 91 3.83 -7.46 15.18
N LEU A 92 2.59 -7.93 15.01
CA LEU A 92 1.72 -8.29 16.13
C LEU A 92 2.30 -9.43 16.97
N GLN A 93 2.86 -10.45 16.34
CA GLN A 93 3.57 -11.54 17.04
C GLN A 93 4.77 -11.00 17.83
N SER A 94 5.54 -10.09 17.27
CA SER A 94 6.66 -9.45 17.96
C SER A 94 6.20 -8.57 19.14
N CYS A 95 4.98 -8.06 19.11
CA CYS A 95 4.33 -7.36 20.22
C CYS A 95 3.73 -8.33 21.28
N GLY A 96 3.86 -9.64 21.10
CA GLY A 96 3.35 -10.64 22.05
C GLY A 96 1.90 -11.06 21.81
N GLU A 97 1.27 -10.64 20.71
CA GLU A 97 -0.07 -11.09 20.36
C GLU A 97 -0.03 -12.56 19.93
N THR A 98 -0.92 -13.37 20.51
CA THR A 98 -1.03 -14.81 20.23
C THR A 98 -2.46 -15.26 19.94
N GLY A 99 -3.40 -14.32 20.04
CA GLY A 99 -4.83 -14.60 19.92
C GLY A 99 -5.35 -14.66 18.47
N TRP A 100 -6.66 -14.75 18.36
CA TRP A 100 -7.37 -14.74 17.07
C TRP A 100 -7.17 -13.44 16.26
N SER A 101 -6.78 -12.37 16.92
CA SER A 101 -6.44 -11.07 16.30
C SER A 101 -5.37 -11.17 15.21
N LEU A 102 -4.47 -12.17 15.31
CA LEU A 102 -3.47 -12.45 14.28
C LEU A 102 -4.05 -12.85 12.92
N TRP A 103 -5.28 -13.34 12.89
CA TRP A 103 -5.94 -13.76 11.65
C TRP A 103 -6.67 -12.62 10.94
N VAL A 104 -6.94 -11.50 11.63
CA VAL A 104 -7.66 -10.36 11.06
C VAL A 104 -6.95 -9.76 9.84
N PRO A 105 -5.61 -9.61 9.81
CA PRO A 105 -4.91 -9.09 8.63
C PRO A 105 -5.08 -9.95 7.36
N VAL A 106 -5.48 -11.22 7.48
CA VAL A 106 -5.76 -12.09 6.32
C VAL A 106 -6.91 -11.55 5.45
N LEU A 107 -7.77 -10.68 5.98
CA LEU A 107 -8.80 -9.99 5.20
C LEU A 107 -8.23 -8.95 4.22
N ILE A 108 -7.01 -8.45 4.45
CA ILE A 108 -6.37 -7.44 3.60
C ILE A 108 -6.18 -7.95 2.17
N PRO A 109 -5.51 -9.10 1.92
CA PRO A 109 -5.37 -9.62 0.57
C PRO A 109 -6.70 -10.02 -0.07
N VAL A 110 -7.70 -10.44 0.71
CA VAL A 110 -9.04 -10.75 0.19
C VAL A 110 -9.69 -9.47 -0.39
N ALA A 111 -9.67 -8.39 0.38
CA ALA A 111 -10.22 -7.11 -0.07
C ALA A 111 -9.41 -6.52 -1.24
N ALA A 112 -8.08 -6.70 -1.24
CA ALA A 112 -7.21 -6.28 -2.34
C ALA A 112 -7.56 -7.05 -3.64
N ALA A 113 -7.74 -8.38 -3.57
CA ALA A 113 -8.15 -9.21 -4.71
C ALA A 113 -9.49 -8.75 -5.29
N LEU A 114 -10.51 -8.54 -4.42
CA LEU A 114 -11.82 -8.05 -4.84
C LEU A 114 -11.72 -6.68 -5.51
N ARG A 115 -10.91 -5.78 -4.95
CA ARG A 115 -10.72 -4.44 -5.53
C ARG A 115 -10.04 -4.49 -6.89
N LEU A 116 -8.97 -5.29 -7.06
CA LEU A 116 -8.25 -5.43 -8.33
C LEU A 116 -9.15 -6.07 -9.39
N ALA A 117 -9.92 -7.10 -9.02
CA ALA A 117 -10.89 -7.73 -9.92
C ALA A 117 -11.98 -6.71 -10.35
N LYS A 118 -12.56 -5.95 -9.41
CA LYS A 118 -13.52 -4.86 -9.76
C LYS A 118 -12.88 -3.84 -10.71
N PHE A 119 -11.65 -3.41 -10.43
CA PHE A 119 -10.94 -2.44 -11.27
C PHE A 119 -10.72 -2.95 -12.70
N ASN A 120 -10.46 -4.24 -12.89
CA ASN A 120 -10.20 -4.81 -14.21
C ASN A 120 -11.44 -4.88 -15.10
N ILE A 121 -12.63 -5.03 -14.52
CA ILE A 121 -13.91 -5.15 -15.26
C ILE A 121 -14.68 -3.82 -15.36
N ASP A 122 -14.36 -2.83 -14.50
CA ASP A 122 -15.11 -1.55 -14.46
C ASP A 122 -14.60 -0.56 -15.50
N THR A 123 -15.42 -0.28 -16.49
CA THR A 123 -15.15 0.69 -17.58
C THR A 123 -15.33 2.16 -17.18
N ARG A 124 -15.95 2.43 -16.01
CA ARG A 124 -16.26 3.79 -15.51
C ARG A 124 -15.04 4.53 -14.96
N GLN A 125 -13.95 3.81 -14.67
CA GLN A 125 -12.77 4.33 -13.95
C GLN A 125 -11.76 5.10 -14.82
N SER A 126 -12.18 5.65 -15.96
CA SER A 126 -11.32 6.44 -16.85
C SER A 126 -10.94 7.82 -16.29
N THR A 127 -11.75 8.39 -15.40
CA THR A 127 -11.59 9.78 -14.91
C THR A 127 -11.39 9.92 -13.41
N SER A 128 -11.89 8.98 -12.60
CA SER A 128 -11.78 8.99 -11.13
C SER A 128 -11.50 7.58 -10.61
N PHE A 129 -10.73 7.47 -9.51
CA PHE A 129 -10.57 6.21 -8.81
C PHE A 129 -11.76 5.98 -7.89
N LEU A 130 -12.37 4.79 -7.98
CA LEU A 130 -13.39 4.33 -7.04
C LEU A 130 -12.71 3.47 -5.97
N GLY A 131 -12.88 3.83 -4.70
CA GLY A 131 -12.28 3.17 -3.55
C GLY A 131 -10.79 3.43 -3.33
N LEU A 132 -10.27 2.99 -2.19
CA LEU A 132 -8.87 3.16 -1.82
C LEU A 132 -7.95 2.31 -2.72
N PRO A 133 -6.90 2.91 -3.34
CA PRO A 133 -5.90 2.15 -4.10
C PRO A 133 -5.16 1.13 -3.23
N VAL A 134 -4.87 -0.08 -3.79
CA VAL A 134 -4.17 -1.14 -3.04
C VAL A 134 -2.78 -0.72 -2.58
N PRO A 135 -1.95 0.00 -3.38
CA PRO A 135 -0.69 0.54 -2.89
C PRO A 135 -0.85 1.54 -1.73
N ALA A 136 -1.89 2.38 -1.74
CA ALA A 136 -2.16 3.30 -0.63
C ALA A 136 -2.53 2.56 0.67
N ASN A 137 -3.30 1.48 0.55
CA ASN A 137 -3.59 0.59 1.68
C ASN A 137 -2.30 -0.06 2.22
N ALA A 138 -1.39 -0.52 1.35
CA ALA A 138 -0.10 -1.08 1.76
C ALA A 138 0.75 -0.05 2.53
N ILE A 139 0.81 1.19 2.06
CA ILE A 139 1.51 2.31 2.74
C ILE A 139 0.93 2.54 4.14
N PHE A 140 -0.39 2.50 4.30
CA PHE A 140 -1.01 2.59 5.63
C PHE A 140 -0.51 1.49 6.55
N TRP A 141 -0.49 0.22 6.10
CA TRP A 141 -0.09 -0.91 6.95
C TRP A 141 1.40 -0.91 7.29
N ILE A 142 2.26 -0.40 6.41
CA ILE A 142 3.67 -0.12 6.75
C ILE A 142 3.73 0.89 7.91
N GLY A 143 3.05 2.02 7.78
CA GLY A 143 3.00 3.03 8.83
C GLY A 143 2.40 2.51 10.14
N TYR A 144 1.34 1.69 10.05
CA TYR A 144 0.69 1.11 11.22
C TYR A 144 1.60 0.10 11.95
N SER A 145 2.34 -0.73 11.20
CA SER A 145 3.33 -1.63 11.79
C SER A 145 4.47 -0.84 12.48
N ALA A 146 4.90 0.28 11.90
CA ALA A 146 5.87 1.17 12.54
C ALA A 146 5.30 1.79 13.83
N LEU A 147 4.06 2.27 13.80
CA LEU A 147 3.38 2.84 14.96
C LEU A 147 3.28 1.84 16.13
N LEU A 148 2.96 0.57 15.83
CA LEU A 148 2.91 -0.49 16.84
C LEU A 148 4.29 -0.75 17.47
N ARG A 149 5.37 -0.72 16.68
CA ARG A 149 6.74 -0.91 17.16
C ARG A 149 7.21 0.27 18.02
N ASP A 150 6.92 1.49 17.60
CA ASP A 150 7.36 2.71 18.30
C ASP A 150 6.55 2.95 19.59
N GLY A 151 5.29 2.53 19.61
CA GLY A 151 4.32 2.85 20.67
C GLY A 151 4.35 1.98 21.92
N GLY A 152 5.23 0.96 22.00
CA GLY A 152 5.41 0.09 23.17
C GLY A 152 4.11 -0.49 23.76
N ASN A 153 3.40 0.29 24.56
CA ASN A 153 2.15 -0.10 25.24
C ASN A 153 0.90 -0.10 24.32
N LEU A 154 0.97 0.48 23.13
CA LEU A 154 -0.15 0.44 22.15
C LEU A 154 -0.41 -0.98 21.63
N CYS A 155 0.57 -1.88 21.70
CA CYS A 155 0.40 -3.27 21.31
C CYS A 155 -0.56 -4.02 22.25
N ALA A 156 -0.45 -3.81 23.55
CA ALA A 156 -1.15 -4.62 24.55
C ALA A 156 -2.67 -4.38 24.70
N GLY A 157 -3.23 -3.40 24.01
CA GLY A 157 -4.67 -3.09 24.09
C GLY A 157 -5.35 -2.88 22.75
N SER A 158 -4.63 -3.09 21.64
CA SER A 158 -5.00 -2.54 20.32
C SER A 158 -5.70 -3.53 19.38
N TRP A 159 -6.05 -4.75 19.81
CA TRP A 159 -6.75 -5.69 18.94
C TRP A 159 -8.06 -5.13 18.37
N TRP A 160 -8.80 -4.33 19.14
CA TRP A 160 -9.96 -3.58 18.64
C TRP A 160 -9.57 -2.57 17.58
N GLY A 161 -8.45 -1.87 17.76
CA GLY A 161 -7.93 -0.91 16.79
C GLY A 161 -7.54 -1.60 15.47
N ILE A 162 -6.91 -2.78 15.55
CA ILE A 162 -6.55 -3.58 14.38
C ILE A 162 -7.80 -4.04 13.63
N CYS A 163 -8.79 -4.58 14.36
CA CYS A 163 -10.06 -5.00 13.78
C CYS A 163 -10.78 -3.82 13.11
N ALA A 164 -10.88 -2.69 13.79
CA ALA A 164 -11.54 -1.50 13.27
C ALA A 164 -10.81 -0.93 12.04
N ALA A 165 -9.48 -0.82 12.09
CA ALA A 165 -8.67 -0.36 10.96
C ALA A 165 -8.77 -1.29 9.77
N THR A 166 -8.68 -2.62 9.99
CA THR A 166 -8.81 -3.62 8.92
C THR A 166 -10.20 -3.56 8.29
N ALA A 167 -11.25 -3.55 9.10
CA ALA A 167 -12.62 -3.47 8.60
C ALA A 167 -12.85 -2.18 7.78
N LEU A 168 -12.39 -1.03 8.29
CA LEU A 168 -12.53 0.27 7.64
C LEU A 168 -11.79 0.30 6.31
N LEU A 169 -10.52 -0.13 6.28
CA LEU A 169 -9.71 -0.07 5.06
C LEU A 169 -10.15 -1.10 4.02
N CYS A 170 -10.52 -2.31 4.44
CA CYS A 170 -11.10 -3.30 3.53
C CYS A 170 -12.41 -2.78 2.91
N TRP A 171 -13.26 -2.16 3.72
CA TRP A 171 -14.48 -1.52 3.22
C TRP A 171 -14.18 -0.37 2.27
N LEU A 172 -13.21 0.52 2.59
CA LEU A 172 -12.79 1.61 1.72
C LEU A 172 -12.22 1.12 0.39
N MET A 173 -11.46 0.02 0.38
CA MET A 173 -10.93 -0.57 -0.87
C MET A 173 -12.04 -1.05 -1.80
N VAL A 174 -13.09 -1.67 -1.26
CA VAL A 174 -14.18 -2.26 -2.06
C VAL A 174 -15.30 -1.27 -2.35
N SER A 175 -15.35 -0.14 -1.60
CA SER A 175 -16.36 0.91 -1.75
C SER A 175 -16.26 1.63 -3.09
N GLU A 176 -17.38 2.25 -3.52
CA GLU A 176 -17.42 3.09 -4.72
C GLU A 176 -17.24 4.59 -4.39
N ILE A 177 -16.59 4.90 -3.27
CA ILE A 177 -16.30 6.28 -2.90
C ILE A 177 -15.25 6.83 -3.88
N PRO A 178 -15.57 7.87 -4.67
CA PRO A 178 -14.60 8.44 -5.59
C PRO A 178 -13.55 9.23 -4.81
N LEU A 179 -12.31 8.75 -4.91
CA LEU A 179 -11.13 9.40 -4.39
C LEU A 179 -10.39 10.09 -5.55
N PHE A 180 -9.77 11.25 -5.28
CA PHE A 180 -9.03 11.91 -6.33
C PHE A 180 -7.75 11.15 -6.70
N SER A 181 -7.41 11.18 -7.99
CA SER A 181 -6.24 10.47 -8.51
C SER A 181 -4.94 11.07 -7.97
N LEU A 182 -4.06 10.22 -7.43
CA LEU A 182 -2.70 10.59 -7.05
C LEU A 182 -1.79 10.84 -8.26
N LYS A 183 -2.24 10.48 -9.48
CA LYS A 183 -1.47 10.68 -10.71
C LYS A 183 -1.38 12.17 -11.04
N LEU A 184 -0.17 12.69 -11.17
CA LEU A 184 0.08 14.04 -11.65
C LEU A 184 -0.37 14.13 -13.12
N LYS A 185 -1.45 14.86 -13.37
CA LYS A 185 -1.97 15.07 -14.74
C LYS A 185 -1.17 16.14 -15.51
N SER A 186 -0.54 17.06 -14.80
CA SER A 186 0.34 18.10 -15.38
C SER A 186 1.28 18.65 -14.30
N LEU A 187 2.44 19.17 -14.71
CA LEU A 187 3.34 19.91 -13.82
C LEU A 187 2.84 21.34 -13.51
N ASN A 188 1.68 21.74 -14.01
CA ASN A 188 1.14 23.07 -13.74
C ASN A 188 0.54 23.10 -12.31
N PRO A 189 1.07 23.95 -11.40
CA PRO A 189 0.64 24.00 -10.00
C PRO A 189 -0.87 24.25 -9.82
N LYS A 190 -1.49 25.03 -10.72
CA LYS A 190 -2.92 25.34 -10.66
C LYS A 190 -3.81 24.11 -10.85
N ASN A 191 -3.35 23.10 -11.60
CA ASN A 191 -4.12 21.88 -11.87
C ASN A 191 -3.76 20.72 -10.95
N SER A 192 -2.66 20.82 -10.22
CA SER A 192 -2.10 19.72 -9.38
C SER A 192 -1.91 20.13 -7.91
N TRP A 193 -2.59 21.20 -7.45
CA TRP A 193 -2.43 21.71 -6.08
C TRP A 193 -2.77 20.67 -5.00
N ARG A 194 -3.74 19.78 -5.26
CA ARG A 194 -4.14 18.71 -4.32
C ARG A 194 -3.01 17.70 -4.13
N GLN A 195 -2.35 17.30 -5.21
CA GLN A 195 -1.21 16.40 -5.18
C GLN A 195 0.00 17.05 -4.49
N LEU A 196 0.23 18.34 -4.72
CA LEU A 196 1.30 19.10 -4.07
C LEU A 196 1.09 19.19 -2.55
N ILE A 197 -0.14 19.43 -2.09
CA ILE A 197 -0.49 19.41 -0.66
C ILE A 197 -0.20 18.03 -0.05
N LEU A 198 -0.58 16.95 -0.75
CA LEU A 198 -0.29 15.59 -0.27
C LEU A 198 1.20 15.29 -0.20
N ILE A 199 1.97 15.69 -1.20
CA ILE A 199 3.43 15.54 -1.19
C ILE A 199 4.03 16.34 -0.03
N GLY A 200 3.61 17.58 0.18
CA GLY A 200 4.05 18.40 1.31
C GLY A 200 3.69 17.77 2.67
N ALA A 201 2.45 17.27 2.79
CA ALA A 201 2.02 16.56 3.98
C ALA A 201 2.82 15.25 4.21
N ALA A 202 3.11 14.50 3.13
CA ALA A 202 3.93 13.29 3.22
C ALA A 202 5.34 13.60 3.74
N ILE A 203 6.00 14.61 3.16
CA ILE A 203 7.34 15.03 3.59
C ILE A 203 7.30 15.47 5.07
N LEU A 204 6.35 16.32 5.44
CA LEU A 204 6.22 16.82 6.81
C LEU A 204 5.98 15.68 7.80
N LEU A 205 5.02 14.79 7.53
CA LEU A 205 4.66 13.69 8.43
C LEU A 205 5.80 12.66 8.56
N VAL A 206 6.50 12.36 7.48
CA VAL A 206 7.65 11.43 7.54
C VAL A 206 8.84 12.06 8.28
N LEU A 207 9.09 13.36 8.11
CA LEU A 207 10.17 14.05 8.81
C LEU A 207 9.89 14.19 10.32
N THR A 208 8.61 14.36 10.72
CA THR A 208 8.25 14.57 12.13
C THR A 208 7.98 13.26 12.88
N LEU A 209 7.33 12.30 12.24
CA LEU A 209 6.85 11.06 12.87
C LEU A 209 7.57 9.81 12.31
N GLY A 210 8.52 9.96 11.38
CA GLY A 210 9.16 8.81 10.75
C GLY A 210 8.17 7.99 9.91
N VAL A 211 8.40 6.68 9.86
CA VAL A 211 7.57 5.75 9.07
C VAL A 211 6.13 5.68 9.59
N SER A 212 5.90 5.86 10.89
CA SER A 212 4.54 5.87 11.48
C SER A 212 3.67 7.03 10.97
N GLY A 213 4.29 8.11 10.46
CA GLY A 213 3.59 9.22 9.79
C GLY A 213 2.77 8.81 8.57
N LEU A 214 3.08 7.68 7.95
CA LEU A 214 2.34 7.15 6.81
C LEU A 214 0.88 6.79 7.12
N VAL A 215 0.57 6.43 8.38
CA VAL A 215 -0.82 6.22 8.83
C VAL A 215 -1.62 7.51 8.66
N TRP A 216 -1.10 8.60 9.21
CA TRP A 216 -1.75 9.92 9.19
C TRP A 216 -1.84 10.47 7.77
N LEU A 217 -0.85 10.19 6.93
CA LEU A 217 -0.87 10.56 5.51
C LEU A 217 -2.07 9.94 4.78
N ILE A 218 -2.30 8.64 4.96
CA ILE A 218 -3.41 7.96 4.28
C ILE A 218 -4.77 8.40 4.84
N LEU A 219 -4.88 8.58 6.15
CA LEU A 219 -6.10 9.12 6.77
C LEU A 219 -6.38 10.54 6.25
N PHE A 220 -5.36 11.39 6.17
CA PHE A 220 -5.47 12.73 5.59
C PHE A 220 -5.89 12.67 4.12
N TYR A 221 -5.28 11.78 3.31
CA TYR A 221 -5.65 11.59 1.91
C TYR A 221 -7.11 11.24 1.74
N VAL A 222 -7.62 10.28 2.53
CA VAL A 222 -9.03 9.86 2.47
C VAL A 222 -9.95 11.02 2.88
N ALA A 223 -9.70 11.65 4.04
CA ALA A 223 -10.51 12.76 4.53
C ALA A 223 -10.51 13.95 3.56
N PHE A 224 -9.33 14.34 3.05
CA PHE A 224 -9.18 15.43 2.10
C PHE A 224 -9.87 15.12 0.77
N SER A 225 -9.80 13.86 0.30
CA SER A 225 -10.47 13.42 -0.91
C SER A 225 -12.00 13.49 -0.80
N MET A 226 -12.53 13.15 0.38
CA MET A 226 -13.97 13.23 0.65
C MET A 226 -14.44 14.69 0.77
N ALA A 227 -13.66 15.55 1.46
CA ALA A 227 -13.98 16.97 1.62
C ALA A 227 -13.90 17.78 0.32
N ALA A 228 -12.96 17.44 -0.56
CA ALA A 228 -12.77 18.15 -1.83
C ALA A 228 -13.82 17.84 -2.89
N LYS A 229 -14.85 17.05 -2.56
CA LYS A 229 -15.96 16.65 -3.42
C LYS A 229 -17.18 17.53 -3.22
N SER A 230 -17.26 18.21 -2.09
CA SER A 230 -18.29 19.23 -1.81
C SER A 230 -17.86 20.59 -2.32
#